data_d1549c99e34cbe5a23696eb385a082fc
#
_entry.id   d1549c99e34cbe5a23696eb385a082fc
#
_cell.length_a   1.000
_cell.length_b   1.000
_cell.length_c   1.000
_cell.angle_alpha   90.00
_cell.angle_beta   90.00
_cell.angle_gamma   90.00
#
_symmetry.space_group_name_H-M   'P 1'
#
loop_
_entity.id
_entity.type
_entity.pdbx_description
1 polymer ?
#
loop_
_entity_poly.entity_id
_entity_poly.type
_entity_poly.pdbx_seq_one_letter_code
_entity_poly.pdbx_strand_id
1 'polypeptide(L)' 'MSEEGNQIKITIFGQEYSVKAPADPTYIKKIAEYVDSKMREVQAGFSSTQSSNRIAILSAMNITDELFNARKKG' A
#
# COMPACT_ATOMS: atom_id res chain seq x y z
N MET A 1 4.22 22.31 -18.99
CA MET A 1 4.22 21.75 -18.63
C MET A 1 4.02 21.41 -17.63
N SER A 2 3.73 21.20 -17.20
CA SER A 2 3.58 20.99 -16.20
C SER A 2 3.56 19.88 -15.72
N GLU A 3 3.81 19.48 -15.04
CA GLU A 3 3.79 18.44 -14.61
C GLU A 3 3.07 18.24 -13.57
N GLU A 4 2.16 17.81 -13.55
CA GLU A 4 1.35 17.58 -12.61
C GLU A 4 1.79 16.54 -11.74
N GLY A 5 2.80 16.26 -11.34
CA GLY A 5 3.23 15.26 -10.41
C GLY A 5 4.54 14.66 -10.80
N ASN A 6 5.19 14.03 -9.88
CA ASN A 6 6.47 13.39 -10.10
C ASN A 6 6.29 11.90 -10.29
N GLN A 7 7.21 11.32 -11.05
CA GLN A 7 7.25 9.89 -11.19
C GLN A 7 8.00 9.37 -9.99
N ILE A 8 7.38 8.61 -9.16
CA ILE A 8 7.99 8.10 -7.94
C ILE A 8 8.03 6.59 -7.99
N LYS A 9 9.21 6.03 -7.74
CA LYS A 9 9.36 4.58 -7.74
C LYS A 9 9.13 4.05 -6.34
N ILE A 10 8.27 3.06 -6.23
CA ILE A 10 7.99 2.42 -4.96
C ILE A 10 8.12 0.91 -5.13
N THR A 11 8.40 0.23 -4.04
CA THR A 11 8.47 -1.22 -4.03
C THR A 11 7.47 -1.73 -3.02
N ILE A 12 6.55 -2.56 -3.48
CA ILE A 12 5.54 -3.15 -2.61
C ILE A 12 5.51 -4.65 -2.84
N PHE A 13 5.67 -5.40 -1.78
CA PHE A 13 5.62 -6.85 -1.80
C PHE A 13 6.56 -7.43 -2.87
N GLY A 14 7.75 -6.85 -2.94
CA GLY A 14 8.79 -7.33 -3.85
C GLY A 14 8.66 -6.85 -5.29
N GLN A 15 7.66 -6.06 -5.61
CA GLN A 15 7.44 -5.57 -6.95
C GLN A 15 7.66 -4.08 -7.03
N GLU A 16 8.28 -3.63 -8.09
CA GLU A 16 8.55 -2.21 -8.27
C GLU A 16 7.48 -1.58 -9.14
N TYR A 17 7.01 -0.42 -8.72
CA TYR A 17 5.99 0.34 -9.44
C TYR A 17 6.41 1.78 -9.56
N SER A 18 6.00 2.41 -10.65
CA SER A 18 6.21 3.83 -10.84
C SER A 18 4.85 4.48 -10.72
N VAL A 19 4.69 5.40 -9.80
CA VAL A 19 3.42 6.10 -9.65
C VAL A 19 3.63 7.57 -9.88
N LYS A 20 2.62 8.22 -10.41
CA LYS A 20 2.67 9.63 -10.66
C LYS A 20 1.75 10.29 -9.66
N ALA A 21 2.27 11.13 -8.82
CA ALA A 21 1.48 11.75 -7.77
C ALA A 21 1.94 13.18 -7.53
N PRO A 22 1.01 14.10 -7.31
CA PRO A 22 1.34 15.49 -7.01
C PRO A 22 1.61 15.64 -5.53
N ALA A 23 2.44 14.80 -4.98
CA ALA A 23 2.73 14.80 -3.56
C ALA A 23 4.20 14.60 -3.31
N ASP A 24 4.62 14.87 -2.10
CA ASP A 24 6.00 14.70 -1.70
C ASP A 24 6.42 13.23 -1.84
N PRO A 25 7.53 12.95 -2.53
CA PRO A 25 8.00 11.58 -2.70
C PRO A 25 8.19 10.82 -1.39
N THR A 26 8.64 11.51 -0.35
CA THR A 26 8.84 10.87 0.95
C THR A 26 7.51 10.38 1.53
N TYR A 27 6.48 11.18 1.36
CA TYR A 27 5.15 10.80 1.83
C TYR A 27 4.62 9.60 1.06
N ILE A 28 4.79 9.61 -0.26
CA ILE A 28 4.32 8.50 -1.09
C ILE A 28 5.06 7.21 -0.72
N LYS A 29 6.36 7.32 -0.44
CA LYS A 29 7.12 6.15 -0.03
C LYS A 29 6.66 5.61 1.31
N LYS A 30 6.25 6.48 2.21
CA LYS A 30 5.70 6.05 3.49
C LYS A 30 4.41 5.27 3.30
N ILE A 31 3.57 5.74 2.39
CA ILE A 31 2.34 5.03 2.08
C ILE A 31 2.66 3.66 1.53
N ALA A 32 3.64 3.59 0.62
CA ALA A 32 4.03 2.32 0.02
C ALA A 32 4.57 1.35 1.07
N GLU A 33 5.33 1.86 2.02
CA GLU A 33 5.86 1.02 3.11
C GLU A 33 4.75 0.44 3.95
N TYR A 34 3.73 1.24 4.20
CA TYR A 34 2.60 0.77 5.00
C TYR A 34 1.86 -0.35 4.28
N VAL A 35 1.61 -0.17 2.98
CA VAL A 35 0.95 -1.19 2.19
C VAL A 35 1.79 -2.46 2.14
N ASP A 36 3.10 -2.31 1.94
CA ASP A 36 4.01 -3.44 1.92
C ASP A 36 3.93 -4.23 3.23
N SER A 37 3.97 -3.53 4.34
CA SER A 37 3.87 -4.17 5.65
C SER A 37 2.57 -4.93 5.83
N LYS A 38 1.48 -4.33 5.39
CA LYS A 38 0.17 -4.97 5.49
C LYS A 38 0.11 -6.23 4.66
N MET A 39 0.66 -6.19 3.47
CA MET A 39 0.65 -7.36 2.60
C MET A 39 1.48 -8.50 3.20
N ARG A 40 2.62 -8.17 3.81
CA ARG A 40 3.44 -9.19 4.45
C ARG A 40 2.74 -9.78 5.66
N GLU A 41 2.04 -8.94 6.40
CA GLU A 41 1.26 -9.37 7.55
C GLU A 41 0.16 -10.34 7.14
N VAL A 42 -0.56 -9.99 6.07
CA VAL A 42 -1.65 -10.83 5.57
C VAL A 42 -1.11 -12.16 5.08
N GLN A 43 -0.01 -12.14 4.32
CA GLN A 43 0.59 -13.37 3.83
C GLN A 43 1.03 -14.27 5.00
N ALA A 44 1.54 -13.68 6.05
CA ALA A 44 2.01 -14.45 7.21
C ALA A 44 0.88 -15.21 7.89
N GLY A 45 -0.36 -14.78 7.68
CA GLY A 45 -1.50 -15.45 8.26
C GLY A 45 -1.94 -16.70 7.51
N PHE A 46 -1.35 -16.95 6.33
CA PHE A 46 -1.69 -18.12 5.55
C PHE A 46 -0.59 -19.17 5.67
N SER A 47 -0.99 -20.43 5.65
CA SER A 47 -0.01 -21.50 5.72
C SER A 47 0.60 -21.80 4.37
N SER A 48 0.04 -21.30 3.29
CA SER A 48 0.58 -21.50 1.96
C SER A 48 0.65 -20.16 1.24
N THR A 49 1.48 -20.10 0.21
CA THR A 49 1.64 -18.87 -0.55
C THR A 49 0.37 -18.56 -1.34
N GLN A 50 -0.11 -17.34 -1.21
CA GLN A 50 -1.29 -16.88 -1.92
C GLN A 50 -0.85 -15.97 -3.06
N SER A 51 -1.73 -15.76 -4.03
CA SER A 51 -1.39 -14.85 -5.13
C SER A 51 -1.25 -13.43 -4.61
N SER A 52 -0.38 -12.65 -5.25
CA SER A 52 -0.20 -11.25 -4.86
C SER A 52 -1.51 -10.49 -4.95
N ASN A 53 -2.31 -10.81 -5.95
CA ASN A 53 -3.58 -10.14 -6.13
C ASN A 53 -4.52 -10.37 -4.95
N ARG A 54 -4.59 -11.61 -4.48
CA ARG A 54 -5.42 -11.93 -3.33
C ARG A 54 -4.92 -11.23 -2.08
N ILE A 55 -3.60 -11.25 -1.88
CA ILE A 55 -3.00 -10.59 -0.72
C ILE A 55 -3.27 -9.09 -0.78
N ALA A 56 -3.16 -8.49 -1.96
CA ALA A 56 -3.40 -7.05 -2.11
C ALA A 56 -4.85 -6.69 -1.76
N ILE A 57 -5.79 -7.50 -2.21
CA ILE A 57 -7.21 -7.23 -1.93
C ILE A 57 -7.50 -7.34 -0.43
N LEU A 58 -6.99 -8.40 0.20
CA LEU A 58 -7.19 -8.58 1.63
C LEU A 58 -6.52 -7.47 2.44
N SER A 59 -5.36 -7.01 1.96
CA SER A 59 -4.66 -5.90 2.62
C SER A 59 -5.47 -4.61 2.50
N ALA A 60 -6.05 -4.38 1.33
CA ALA A 60 -6.87 -3.19 1.13
C ALA A 60 -8.06 -3.20 2.07
N MET A 61 -8.66 -4.37 2.28
CA MET A 61 -9.78 -4.49 3.20
C MET A 61 -9.35 -4.21 4.64
N ASN A 62 -8.18 -4.72 5.03
CA ASN A 62 -7.67 -4.46 6.37
C ASN A 62 -7.39 -2.99 6.61
N ILE A 63 -6.79 -2.33 5.62
CA ILE A 63 -6.48 -0.91 5.73
C ILE A 63 -7.76 -0.10 5.80
N THR A 64 -8.75 -0.46 5.00
CA THR A 64 -10.04 0.22 5.02
C THR A 64 -10.72 0.05 6.38
N ASP A 65 -10.61 -1.13 6.95
CA ASP A 65 -11.16 -1.39 8.27
C ASP A 65 -10.49 -0.49 9.31
N GLU A 66 -9.17 -0.33 9.22
CA GLU A 66 -8.45 0.57 10.12
C GLU A 66 -8.94 1.99 9.97
N LEU A 67 -9.18 2.41 8.74
CA LEU A 67 -9.65 3.75 8.46
C LEU A 67 -11.02 3.99 9.10
N PHE A 68 -11.93 3.05 8.91
CA PHE A 68 -13.27 3.17 9.48
C PHE A 68 -13.24 3.17 11.01
N ASN A 69 -12.39 2.37 11.59
CA ASN A 69 -12.25 2.34 13.04
C ASN A 69 -11.66 3.64 13.58
N ALA A 70 -10.73 4.23 12.85
CA ALA A 70 -10.18 5.51 13.26
C ALA A 70 -11.23 6.61 13.21
N ARG A 71 -12.10 6.57 12.20
CA ARG A 71 -13.17 7.54 12.08
C ARG A 71 -14.21 7.40 13.18
N LYS A 72 -14.45 6.17 13.61
CA LYS A 72 -15.38 5.94 14.68
C LYS A 72 -14.92 6.59 15.97
N LYS A 73 -13.61 6.58 16.21
CA LYS A 73 -13.09 7.14 17.43
C LYS A 73 -13.07 8.65 17.41
N GLY A 74 -13.03 9.21 16.24
CA GLY A 74 -12.98 10.64 16.08
C GLY A 74 -14.30 11.27 16.31
#